data_74e8c18f8b9174eee942446c199773b8
#
_entry.id   74e8c18f8b9174eee942446c199773b8
#
_cell.length_a   1.000
_cell.length_b   1.000
_cell.length_c   1.000
_cell.angle_alpha   90.00
_cell.angle_beta   90.00
_cell.angle_gamma   90.00
#
_symmetry.space_group_name_H-M   'P 1'
#
loop_
_entity.id
_entity.type
_entity.pdbx_description
1 polymer ?
#
loop_
_entity_poly.entity_id
_entity_poly.type
_entity_poly.pdbx_seq_one_letter_code
_entity_poly.pdbx_strand_id
1 'polypeptide(L)'
;MIERRALERIQLNQLALLSFSGIQGVHPCLVRNLHMRGAGLYSNSFHFFANDFLMSFDGFRSSTHCHVVWRRGDECGVVFPSGYLHSELEILSAHA
;
A
#
# COMPACT_ATOMS: atom_id res chain seq x y z
N MET A 1 -5.66 -23.21 -7.53
CA MET A 1 -4.91 -23.04 -8.74
C MET A 1 -3.90 -21.94 -8.60
N ILE A 2 -2.73 -22.24 -8.99
CA ILE A 2 -1.64 -21.31 -8.87
C ILE A 2 -1.83 -20.11 -9.77
N GLU A 3 -2.31 -20.35 -10.96
CA GLU A 3 -2.52 -19.29 -11.92
C GLU A 3 -3.50 -18.26 -11.43
N ARG A 4 -4.57 -18.73 -10.77
CA ARG A 4 -5.55 -17.80 -10.26
C ARG A 4 -4.97 -16.92 -9.18
N ARG A 5 -4.13 -17.50 -8.31
CA ARG A 5 -3.49 -16.71 -7.28
C ARG A 5 -2.53 -15.68 -7.88
N ALA A 6 -1.81 -16.08 -8.91
CA ALA A 6 -0.90 -15.17 -9.58
C ALA A 6 -1.65 -14.01 -10.23
N LEU A 7 -2.84 -14.27 -10.74
CA LEU A 7 -3.65 -13.21 -11.33
C LEU A 7 -4.18 -12.25 -10.28
N GLU A 8 -4.42 -12.72 -9.06
CA GLU A 8 -4.97 -11.89 -8.01
C GLU A 8 -3.92 -11.10 -7.27
N ARG A 9 -2.68 -11.54 -7.33
CA ARG A 9 -1.61 -10.96 -6.53
C ARG A 9 -0.45 -10.57 -7.42
N ILE A 10 -0.08 -9.33 -7.35
CA ILE A 10 1.02 -8.78 -8.13
C ILE A 10 2.23 -8.68 -7.24
N GLN A 11 3.32 -9.30 -7.66
CA GLN A 11 4.60 -9.20 -6.98
C GLN A 11 5.29 -7.95 -7.46
N LEU A 12 5.58 -7.05 -6.52
CA LEU A 12 6.22 -5.78 -6.81
C LEU A 12 7.44 -5.61 -5.93
N ASN A 13 8.27 -4.68 -6.30
CA ASN A 13 9.19 -4.05 -5.37
C ASN A 13 9.10 -2.58 -5.69
N GLN A 14 7.95 -2.01 -5.41
CA GLN A 14 7.61 -0.66 -5.81
C GLN A 14 7.70 0.27 -4.61
N LEU A 15 8.40 1.37 -4.78
CA LEU A 15 8.49 2.37 -3.74
C LEU A 15 7.17 3.11 -3.60
N ALA A 16 6.74 3.31 -2.38
CA ALA A 16 5.56 4.08 -2.07
C ALA A 16 5.85 4.99 -0.90
N LEU A 17 5.01 5.99 -0.72
CA LEU A 17 5.15 6.92 0.39
C LEU A 17 3.97 6.75 1.32
N LEU A 18 4.25 6.83 2.63
CA LEU A 18 3.23 6.71 3.66
C LEU A 18 3.09 8.02 4.40
N SER A 19 1.88 8.33 4.79
CA SER A 19 1.59 9.49 5.62
C SER A 19 0.83 9.03 6.85
N PHE A 20 1.33 9.40 8.02
CA PHE A 20 0.74 9.02 9.30
C PHE A 20 0.12 10.24 9.94
N SER A 21 -1.08 10.06 10.49
CA SER A 21 -1.78 11.13 11.17
C SER A 21 -0.95 11.61 12.37
N GLY A 22 -0.78 12.92 12.48
CA GLY A 22 -0.05 13.51 13.60
C GLY A 22 1.45 13.48 13.46
N ILE A 23 1.98 12.95 12.37
CA ILE A 23 3.42 12.92 12.14
C ILE A 23 3.71 13.62 10.83
N GLN A 24 4.60 14.57 10.88
CA GLN A 24 4.94 15.36 9.71
C GLN A 24 5.74 14.55 8.71
N GLY A 25 5.59 14.90 7.45
CA GLY A 25 6.37 14.33 6.38
C GLY A 25 5.78 13.06 5.86
N VAL A 26 6.48 12.51 4.88
CA VAL A 26 6.11 11.24 4.26
C VAL A 26 7.25 10.27 4.49
N HIS A 27 6.92 8.99 4.51
CA HIS A 27 7.88 7.96 4.86
C HIS A 27 7.88 6.90 3.77
N PRO A 28 9.04 6.64 3.16
CA PRO A 28 9.08 5.66 2.08
C PRO A 28 8.95 4.23 2.60
N CYS A 29 8.30 3.41 1.82
CA CYS A 29 8.26 1.99 2.08
C CYS A 29 8.29 1.25 0.74
N LEU A 30 8.53 -0.04 0.82
CA LEU A 30 8.55 -0.89 -0.35
C LEU A 30 7.28 -1.72 -0.35
N VAL A 31 6.52 -1.64 -1.44
CA VAL A 31 5.35 -2.49 -1.61
C VAL A 31 5.81 -3.75 -2.30
N ARG A 32 5.75 -4.87 -1.59
CA ARG A 32 6.26 -6.13 -2.10
C ARG A 32 5.25 -6.91 -2.89
N ASN A 33 4.01 -6.80 -2.50
CA ASN A 33 2.94 -7.42 -3.27
C ASN A 33 1.71 -6.56 -3.14
N LEU A 34 0.84 -6.68 -4.10
CA LEU A 34 -0.32 -5.83 -4.21
C LEU A 34 -1.49 -6.64 -4.69
N HIS A 35 -2.63 -6.38 -4.08
CA HIS A 35 -3.89 -7.01 -4.40
C HIS A 35 -4.96 -5.93 -4.30
N MET A 36 -6.11 -6.14 -4.91
CA MET A 36 -7.16 -5.14 -4.86
C MET A 36 -7.62 -4.83 -3.44
N ARG A 37 -7.44 -5.76 -2.53
CA ARG A 37 -7.92 -5.61 -1.16
C ARG A 37 -6.82 -5.34 -0.16
N GLY A 38 -5.57 -5.43 -0.55
CA GLY A 38 -4.50 -5.23 0.40
C GLY A 38 -3.13 -5.34 -0.22
N ALA A 39 -2.12 -5.21 0.63
CA ALA A 39 -0.74 -5.23 0.18
C ALA A 39 0.17 -5.68 1.31
N GLY A 40 1.37 -6.13 0.92
CA GLY A 40 2.45 -6.38 1.85
C GLY A 40 3.45 -5.24 1.75
N LEU A 41 3.81 -4.65 2.88
CA LEU A 41 4.71 -3.52 2.94
C LEU A 41 5.95 -3.86 3.73
N TYR A 42 7.05 -3.23 3.35
CA TYR A 42 8.34 -3.43 4.00
C TYR A 42 9.03 -2.09 4.19
N SER A 43 9.61 -1.88 5.36
CA SER A 43 10.51 -0.74 5.58
C SER A 43 11.44 -1.08 6.72
N ASN A 44 12.73 -0.82 6.53
CA ASN A 44 13.68 -0.90 7.61
C ASN A 44 14.07 0.47 8.14
N SER A 45 13.39 1.52 7.70
CA SER A 45 13.64 2.88 8.14
C SER A 45 12.80 3.26 9.35
N PHE A 46 11.73 2.54 9.60
CA PHE A 46 10.84 2.82 10.72
C PHE A 46 9.99 1.59 10.97
N HIS A 47 9.33 1.57 12.11
CA HIS A 47 8.39 0.51 12.43
C HIS A 47 6.99 0.95 12.06
N PHE A 48 6.20 -0.01 11.59
CA PHE A 48 4.80 0.27 11.29
C PHE A 48 4.04 0.32 12.63
N PHE A 49 4.01 1.49 13.22
CA PHE A 49 3.50 1.67 14.57
C PHE A 49 2.02 2.02 14.61
N ALA A 50 1.49 2.54 13.52
CA ALA A 50 0.10 2.95 13.46
C ALA A 50 -0.73 1.86 12.80
N ASN A 51 -2.00 1.77 13.19
CA ASN A 51 -2.90 0.80 12.58
C ASN A 51 -3.48 1.29 11.27
N ASP A 52 -3.51 2.60 11.07
CA ASP A 52 -4.10 3.19 9.88
C ASP A 52 -3.20 4.28 9.35
N PHE A 53 -3.06 4.35 8.03
CA PHE A 53 -2.27 5.39 7.41
C PHE A 53 -2.65 5.48 5.93
N LEU A 54 -2.12 6.48 5.26
CA LEU A 54 -2.33 6.66 3.83
C LEU A 54 -1.09 6.26 3.07
N MET A 55 -1.30 5.66 1.91
CA MET A 55 -0.21 5.24 1.04
C MET A 55 -0.43 5.83 -0.34
N SER A 56 0.65 6.23 -0.98
CA SER A 56 0.57 6.80 -2.32
C SER A 56 1.76 6.37 -3.15
N PHE A 57 1.51 6.17 -4.43
CA PHE A 57 2.56 5.89 -5.42
C PHE A 57 2.88 7.11 -6.27
N ASP A 58 2.16 8.19 -6.12
CA ASP A 58 2.25 9.31 -7.05
C ASP A 58 2.48 10.65 -6.35
N GLY A 59 3.16 10.62 -5.21
CA GLY A 59 3.50 11.83 -4.49
C GLY A 59 2.30 12.47 -3.82
N PHE A 60 1.33 11.66 -3.47
CA PHE A 60 0.11 12.06 -2.80
C PHE A 60 -0.83 12.90 -3.67
N ARG A 61 -0.74 12.71 -4.97
CA ARG A 61 -1.81 13.18 -5.85
C ARG A 61 -3.06 12.35 -5.61
N SER A 62 -2.87 11.06 -5.35
CA SER A 62 -3.94 10.20 -4.88
C SER A 62 -3.38 9.34 -3.76
N SER A 63 -4.23 8.82 -2.92
CA SER A 63 -3.79 8.01 -1.80
C SER A 63 -4.83 6.95 -1.49
N THR A 64 -4.35 5.92 -0.80
CA THR A 64 -5.17 4.79 -0.42
C THR A 64 -5.06 4.60 1.09
N HIS A 65 -6.20 4.48 1.74
CA HIS A 65 -6.23 4.20 3.17
C HIS A 65 -5.81 2.75 3.40
N CYS A 66 -4.86 2.56 4.31
CA CYS A 66 -4.35 1.25 4.69
C CYS A 66 -4.66 0.98 6.14
N HIS A 67 -5.15 -0.21 6.43
CA HIS A 67 -5.37 -0.67 7.79
C HIS A 67 -4.53 -1.92 8.01
N VAL A 68 -3.69 -1.88 9.05
CA VAL A 68 -2.74 -2.97 9.30
C VAL A 68 -3.47 -4.16 9.91
N VAL A 69 -3.25 -5.33 9.34
CA VAL A 69 -3.87 -6.57 9.85
C VAL A 69 -2.84 -7.51 10.45
N TRP A 70 -1.56 -7.35 10.10
CA TRP A 70 -0.50 -8.11 10.78
C TRP A 70 0.82 -7.36 10.64
N ARG A 71 1.71 -7.64 11.59
CA ARG A 71 3.08 -7.11 11.58
C ARG A 71 4.04 -8.24 11.88
N ARG A 72 5.20 -8.18 11.23
CA ARG A 72 6.28 -9.11 11.51
C ARG A 72 7.59 -8.45 11.14
N GLY A 73 8.41 -8.11 12.15
CA GLY A 73 9.68 -7.46 11.90
C GLY A 73 9.49 -6.16 11.12
N ASP A 74 10.15 -6.06 9.99
CA ASP A 74 10.12 -4.87 9.16
C ASP A 74 8.98 -4.89 8.14
N GLU A 75 8.08 -5.84 8.27
CA GLU A 75 6.99 -6.02 7.31
C GLU A 75 5.64 -5.86 7.98
N CYS A 76 4.66 -5.50 7.20
CA CYS A 76 3.27 -5.55 7.65
C CYS A 76 2.37 -5.87 6.48
N GLY A 77 1.21 -6.39 6.78
CA GLY A 77 0.16 -6.57 5.80
C GLY A 77 -0.96 -5.62 6.08
N VAL A 78 -1.48 -5.01 5.03
CA VAL A 78 -2.57 -4.06 5.17
C VAL A 78 -3.73 -4.47 4.28
N VAL A 79 -4.92 -4.06 4.69
CA VAL A 79 -6.10 -4.13 3.85
C VAL A 79 -6.50 -2.71 3.49
N PHE A 80 -7.26 -2.56 2.43
CA PHE A 80 -7.73 -1.27 1.96
C PHE A 80 -9.22 -1.18 2.23
N PRO A 81 -9.63 -0.56 3.36
CA PRO A 81 -11.05 -0.57 3.71
C PRO A 81 -11.96 0.07 2.68
N SER A 82 -11.45 1.08 1.96
CA SER A 82 -12.23 1.75 0.93
C SER A 82 -11.93 1.25 -0.47
N GLY A 83 -11.16 0.16 -0.55
CA GLY A 83 -10.74 -0.37 -1.83
C GLY A 83 -9.48 0.29 -2.30
N TYR A 84 -8.55 -0.55 -2.75
CA TYR A 84 -7.31 -0.05 -3.27
C TYR A 84 -7.51 0.43 -4.69
N LEU A 85 -6.81 1.46 -5.04
CA LEU A 85 -6.76 1.97 -6.40
C LEU A 85 -8.09 2.45 -6.93
N HIS A 86 -9.06 2.64 -6.04
CA HIS A 86 -10.34 3.11 -6.56
C HIS A 86 -10.15 4.39 -7.36
N SER A 87 -9.56 5.41 -6.73
CA SER A 87 -9.29 6.66 -7.46
C SER A 87 -8.15 6.48 -8.45
N GLU A 88 -7.12 5.72 -8.07
CA GLU A 88 -5.98 5.55 -8.95
C GLU A 88 -6.33 4.79 -10.20
N LEU A 89 -7.19 3.78 -10.08
CA LEU A 89 -7.67 3.06 -11.23
C LEU A 89 -8.45 3.96 -12.17
N GLU A 90 -9.25 4.84 -11.61
CA GLU A 90 -10.00 5.78 -12.41
C GLU A 90 -9.05 6.72 -13.16
N ILE A 91 -8.03 7.19 -12.47
CA ILE A 91 -7.05 8.06 -13.09
C ILE A 91 -6.31 7.33 -14.19
N LEU A 92 -5.87 6.12 -13.91
CA LEU A 92 -5.16 5.33 -14.90
C LEU A 92 -6.04 5.01 -16.10
N SER A 93 -7.30 4.69 -15.85
CA SER A 93 -8.22 4.42 -16.94
C SER A 93 -8.44 5.64 -17.80
N ALA A 94 -8.48 6.80 -17.19
CA ALA A 94 -8.68 8.03 -17.93
C ALA A 94 -7.47 8.34 -18.81
N HIS A 95 -6.30 7.89 -18.41
CA HIS A 95 -5.07 8.17 -19.14
C HIS A 95 -4.63 7.04 -20.04
N ALA A 96 -5.24 5.91 -19.88
CA ALA A 96 -4.93 4.77 -20.72
C ALA A 96 -5.67 4.87 -22.02
#